data_dfcd0ebabe7dd69addc53c2d43e3f7f3
#
_entry.id   dfcd0ebabe7dd69addc53c2d43e3f7f3
#
_cell.length_a   1.000
_cell.length_b   1.000
_cell.length_c   1.000
_cell.angle_alpha   90.00
_cell.angle_beta   90.00
_cell.angle_gamma   90.00
#
_symmetry.space_group_name_H-M   'P 1'
#
loop_
_entity.id
_entity.type
_entity.pdbx_description
1 polymer ?
#
loop_
_entity_poly.entity_id
_entity_poly.type
_entity_poly.pdbx_seq_one_letter_code
_entity_poly.pdbx_strand_id
1 'polypeptide(L)'
;MGAYAVFAPLLLRAGAPRTLAFLAAVLLAGLPCMVAVLFWARRRGRLGQSPLRPIVGNRETMPVWQYAVLYVPLLAMAFGLLFATAPLNRFLAEKVFFWLPGYLQPEWQPQAPPDRALVLLGLALQVVIDGIAAPVTEEVYFRGFLLPRMRSFGWLAPAANALLFALQHFWQPYNWTLIFLLSLPLAYVVWWKRNIYIGMLVHCSANTIGAVVALVGFLAS
;
A
#
# COMPACT_ATOMS: atom_id res chain seq x y z
N MET A 1 11.25 3.12 -1.46
CA MET A 1 11.20 1.79 -2.12
C MET A 1 12.42 1.46 -2.98
N GLY A 2 13.16 2.42 -3.56
CA GLY A 2 14.53 2.15 -4.05
C GLY A 2 15.43 1.49 -3.00
N ALA A 3 15.20 1.79 -1.72
CA ALA A 3 15.84 1.12 -0.61
C ALA A 3 15.60 -0.40 -0.60
N TYR A 4 14.41 -0.89 -0.99
CA TYR A 4 14.16 -2.34 -1.08
C TYR A 4 15.06 -3.01 -2.13
N ALA A 5 15.19 -2.41 -3.30
CA ALA A 5 16.05 -2.93 -4.35
C ALA A 5 17.54 -2.97 -3.92
N VAL A 6 17.97 -2.03 -3.06
CA VAL A 6 19.35 -1.95 -2.56
C VAL A 6 19.60 -2.87 -1.36
N PHE A 7 18.69 -2.87 -0.37
CA PHE A 7 18.91 -3.59 0.90
C PHE A 7 18.44 -5.04 0.87
N ALA A 8 17.42 -5.38 0.05
CA ALA A 8 16.92 -6.74 -0.03
C ALA A 8 18.01 -7.76 -0.37
N PRO A 9 18.88 -7.56 -1.38
CA PRO A 9 19.95 -8.52 -1.68
C PRO A 9 20.88 -8.79 -0.51
N LEU A 10 21.19 -7.77 0.31
CA LEU A 10 22.05 -7.92 1.48
C LEU A 10 21.36 -8.74 2.58
N LEU A 11 20.10 -8.42 2.88
CA LEU A 11 19.33 -9.13 3.90
C LEU A 11 19.04 -10.58 3.50
N LEU A 12 18.72 -10.83 2.22
CA LEU A 12 18.48 -12.18 1.70
C LEU A 12 19.75 -13.03 1.73
N ARG A 13 20.92 -12.46 1.41
CA ARG A 13 22.24 -13.15 1.55
C ARG A 13 22.58 -13.47 3.00
N ALA A 14 22.11 -12.64 3.95
CA ALA A 14 22.25 -12.89 5.39
C ALA A 14 21.22 -13.91 5.93
N GLY A 15 20.42 -14.55 5.06
CA GLY A 15 19.44 -15.56 5.45
C GLY A 15 18.09 -15.01 5.91
N ALA A 16 17.86 -13.69 5.81
CA ALA A 16 16.57 -13.12 6.18
C ALA A 16 15.47 -13.54 5.18
N PRO A 17 14.26 -13.88 5.64
CA PRO A 17 13.12 -14.09 4.77
C PRO A 17 12.78 -12.86 3.94
N ARG A 18 12.26 -13.06 2.73
CA ARG A 18 11.82 -11.97 1.82
C ARG A 18 10.88 -10.97 2.50
N THR A 19 9.96 -11.46 3.32
CA THR A 19 9.02 -10.64 4.08
C THR A 19 9.74 -9.67 5.01
N LEU A 20 10.72 -10.12 5.79
CA LEU A 20 11.51 -9.25 6.67
C LEU A 20 12.33 -8.22 5.87
N ALA A 21 12.93 -8.62 4.75
CA ALA A 21 13.65 -7.69 3.88
C ALA A 21 12.74 -6.59 3.31
N PHE A 22 11.52 -6.95 2.92
CA PHE A 22 10.50 -5.99 2.47
C PHE A 22 10.08 -5.05 3.60
N LEU A 23 9.70 -5.58 4.76
CA LEU A 23 9.27 -4.78 5.91
C LEU A 23 10.35 -3.83 6.41
N ALA A 24 11.61 -4.24 6.38
CA ALA A 24 12.73 -3.37 6.70
C ALA A 24 12.78 -2.16 5.74
N ALA A 25 12.60 -2.37 4.45
CA ALA A 25 12.58 -1.27 3.48
C ALA A 25 11.36 -0.35 3.67
N VAL A 26 10.19 -0.90 4.00
CA VAL A 26 8.99 -0.12 4.33
C VAL A 26 9.25 0.78 5.54
N LEU A 27 9.77 0.21 6.64
CA LEU A 27 10.01 0.93 7.88
C LEU A 27 11.16 1.95 7.79
N LEU A 28 12.25 1.61 7.08
CA LEU A 28 13.47 2.43 7.06
C LEU A 28 13.44 3.50 5.96
N ALA A 29 12.63 3.33 4.93
CA ALA A 29 12.58 4.26 3.82
C ALA A 29 11.15 4.67 3.42
N GLY A 30 10.24 3.73 3.19
CA GLY A 30 8.90 4.02 2.66
C GLY A 30 8.10 4.95 3.56
N LEU A 31 7.82 4.51 4.77
CA LEU A 31 7.06 5.31 5.76
C LEU A 31 7.80 6.59 6.18
N PRO A 32 9.11 6.58 6.52
CA PRO A 32 9.82 7.80 6.86
C PRO A 32 9.80 8.85 5.76
N CYS A 33 9.93 8.47 4.49
CA CYS A 33 9.86 9.42 3.38
C CYS A 33 8.50 10.12 3.29
N MET A 34 7.40 9.37 3.40
CA MET A 34 6.04 9.96 3.40
C MET A 34 5.83 10.88 4.59
N VAL A 35 6.21 10.45 5.79
CA VAL A 35 6.12 11.25 7.02
C VAL A 35 6.99 12.51 6.92
N ALA A 36 8.20 12.41 6.37
CA ALA A 36 9.10 13.54 6.18
C ALA A 36 8.48 14.60 5.25
N VAL A 37 7.83 14.17 4.13
CA VAL A 37 7.13 15.11 3.22
C VAL A 37 5.97 15.80 3.94
N LEU A 38 5.16 15.06 4.72
CA LEU A 38 4.07 15.64 5.51
C LEU A 38 4.58 16.64 6.54
N PHE A 39 5.67 16.31 7.23
CA PHE A 39 6.30 17.17 8.22
C PHE A 39 6.90 18.44 7.59
N TRP A 40 7.59 18.28 6.47
CA TRP A 40 8.13 19.40 5.70
C TRP A 40 7.03 20.34 5.18
N ALA A 41 5.94 19.78 4.63
CA ALA A 41 4.79 20.55 4.19
C ALA A 41 4.13 21.31 5.36
N ARG A 42 4.08 20.69 6.55
CA ARG A 42 3.60 21.33 7.78
C ARG A 42 4.48 22.53 8.18
N ARG A 43 5.80 22.37 8.09
CA ARG A 43 6.73 23.48 8.42
C ARG A 43 6.58 24.64 7.44
N ARG A 44 6.49 24.36 6.13
CA ARG A 44 6.30 25.41 5.10
C ARG A 44 4.95 26.12 5.21
N GLY A 45 3.89 25.42 5.52
CA GLY A 45 2.57 26.02 5.75
C GLY A 45 2.52 26.98 6.95
N ARG A 46 3.44 26.85 7.91
CA ARG A 46 3.60 27.81 9.02
C ARG A 46 4.34 29.09 8.62
N LEU A 47 5.10 29.07 7.54
CA LEU A 47 5.81 30.23 7.02
C LEU A 47 4.96 31.09 6.06
N GLY A 48 3.79 30.59 5.63
CA GLY A 48 2.81 31.28 4.78
C GLY A 48 1.48 31.44 5.49
N GLN A 49 1.18 32.60 5.95
CA GLN A 49 -0.08 33.28 6.34
C GLN A 49 -1.39 32.47 6.52
N SER A 50 -1.39 31.23 6.99
CA SER A 50 -2.61 30.63 7.59
C SER A 50 -2.26 29.41 8.45
N PRO A 51 -2.22 29.55 9.77
CA PRO A 51 -1.88 28.45 10.69
C PRO A 51 -2.96 27.37 10.79
N LEU A 52 -4.10 27.50 10.11
CA LEU A 52 -5.31 26.70 10.37
C LEU A 52 -5.78 25.81 9.23
N ARG A 53 -5.14 25.76 8.06
CA ARG A 53 -5.50 24.73 7.08
C ARG A 53 -4.86 23.41 7.47
N PRO A 54 -5.64 22.38 7.84
CA PRO A 54 -5.08 21.07 8.14
C PRO A 54 -4.34 20.58 6.89
N ILE A 55 -3.09 20.13 7.08
CA ILE A 55 -2.24 19.59 6.01
C ILE A 55 -2.93 18.37 5.38
N VAL A 56 -3.64 17.63 6.19
CA VAL A 56 -4.44 16.46 5.82
C VAL A 56 -5.90 16.92 5.67
N GLY A 57 -6.40 16.86 4.44
CA GLY A 57 -7.81 17.09 4.10
C GLY A 57 -8.65 15.80 4.12
N ASN A 58 -9.85 15.89 3.58
CA ASN A 58 -10.80 14.77 3.46
C ASN A 58 -11.07 14.06 4.81
N ARG A 59 -11.33 14.86 5.85
CA ARG A 59 -11.58 14.37 7.22
C ARG A 59 -13.00 14.67 7.68
N GLU A 60 -13.94 14.82 6.74
CA GLU A 60 -15.34 15.06 7.08
C GLU A 60 -15.96 13.83 7.74
N THR A 61 -16.85 14.05 8.68
CA THR A 61 -17.56 12.96 9.36
C THR A 61 -18.58 12.32 8.42
N MET A 62 -18.79 11.03 8.59
CA MET A 62 -19.75 10.26 7.79
C MET A 62 -20.61 9.41 8.75
N PRO A 63 -21.95 9.31 8.54
CA PRO A 63 -22.80 8.43 9.33
C PRO A 63 -22.33 6.98 9.30
N VAL A 64 -22.41 6.28 10.43
CA VAL A 64 -21.87 4.92 10.58
C VAL A 64 -22.41 3.93 9.55
N TRP A 65 -23.71 4.02 9.22
CA TRP A 65 -24.32 3.15 8.22
C TRP A 65 -23.70 3.30 6.83
N GLN A 66 -23.21 4.51 6.46
CA GLN A 66 -22.53 4.72 5.18
C GLN A 66 -21.17 3.99 5.13
N TYR A 67 -20.48 3.86 6.27
CA TYR A 67 -19.27 3.03 6.31
C TYR A 67 -19.62 1.58 5.95
N ALA A 68 -20.67 1.00 6.55
CA ALA A 68 -21.07 -0.38 6.26
C ALA A 68 -21.45 -0.59 4.79
N VAL A 69 -22.28 0.32 4.24
CA VAL A 69 -22.74 0.25 2.84
C VAL A 69 -21.60 0.39 1.83
N LEU A 70 -20.59 1.20 2.12
CA LEU A 70 -19.44 1.39 1.22
C LEU A 70 -18.33 0.34 1.45
N TYR A 71 -18.11 -0.07 2.68
CA TYR A 71 -17.06 -1.00 3.06
C TYR A 71 -17.23 -2.37 2.44
N VAL A 72 -18.42 -2.96 2.56
CA VAL A 72 -18.66 -4.34 2.10
C VAL A 72 -18.45 -4.48 0.59
N PRO A 73 -19.05 -3.63 -0.28
CA PRO A 73 -18.82 -3.73 -1.73
C PRO A 73 -17.37 -3.44 -2.13
N LEU A 74 -16.72 -2.45 -1.50
CA LEU A 74 -15.32 -2.12 -1.80
C LEU A 74 -14.37 -3.25 -1.42
N LEU A 75 -14.60 -3.88 -0.28
CA LEU A 75 -13.79 -5.03 0.16
C LEU A 75 -14.05 -6.26 -0.71
N ALA A 76 -15.30 -6.57 -1.02
CA ALA A 76 -15.67 -7.67 -1.92
C ALA A 76 -15.07 -7.47 -3.32
N MET A 77 -15.14 -6.24 -3.85
CA MET A 77 -14.51 -5.89 -5.12
C MET A 77 -12.98 -6.06 -5.04
N ALA A 78 -12.34 -5.68 -3.93
CA ALA A 78 -10.90 -5.84 -3.76
C ALA A 78 -10.48 -7.30 -3.91
N PHE A 79 -11.16 -8.22 -3.24
CA PHE A 79 -10.88 -9.66 -3.37
C PHE A 79 -11.27 -10.19 -4.75
N GLY A 80 -12.38 -9.75 -5.34
CA GLY A 80 -12.76 -10.11 -6.70
C GLY A 80 -11.71 -9.71 -7.74
N LEU A 81 -11.18 -8.48 -7.65
CA LEU A 81 -10.12 -8.00 -8.52
C LEU A 81 -8.80 -8.77 -8.34
N LEU A 82 -8.45 -9.13 -7.10
CA LEU A 82 -7.27 -9.95 -6.82
C LEU A 82 -7.29 -11.25 -7.63
N PHE A 83 -8.42 -11.97 -7.62
CA PHE A 83 -8.58 -13.19 -8.40
C PHE A 83 -8.69 -12.93 -9.90
N ALA A 84 -9.46 -11.93 -10.31
CA ALA A 84 -9.69 -11.62 -11.72
C ALA A 84 -8.42 -11.17 -12.45
N THR A 85 -7.51 -10.44 -11.78
CA THR A 85 -6.26 -9.97 -12.39
C THR A 85 -5.09 -10.92 -12.23
N ALA A 86 -5.21 -11.99 -11.43
CA ALA A 86 -4.12 -12.92 -11.17
C ALA A 86 -3.47 -13.49 -12.45
N PRO A 87 -4.25 -13.93 -13.50
CA PRO A 87 -3.65 -14.41 -14.74
C PRO A 87 -2.88 -13.32 -15.48
N LEU A 88 -3.40 -12.09 -15.52
CA LEU A 88 -2.72 -10.94 -16.13
C LEU A 88 -1.42 -10.61 -15.40
N ASN A 89 -1.48 -10.53 -14.06
CA ASN A 89 -0.29 -10.21 -13.25
C ASN A 89 0.81 -11.26 -13.43
N ARG A 90 0.42 -12.54 -13.51
CA ARG A 90 1.35 -13.64 -13.81
C ARG A 90 1.95 -13.49 -15.20
N PHE A 91 1.13 -13.27 -16.23
CA PHE A 91 1.61 -13.02 -17.59
C PHE A 91 2.57 -11.83 -17.65
N LEU A 92 2.25 -10.72 -16.99
CA LEU A 92 3.11 -9.54 -16.93
C LEU A 92 4.45 -9.85 -16.24
N ALA A 93 4.44 -10.58 -15.13
CA ALA A 93 5.66 -10.97 -14.43
C ALA A 93 6.56 -11.84 -15.30
N GLU A 94 6.00 -12.87 -15.95
CA GLU A 94 6.75 -13.86 -16.73
C GLU A 94 7.19 -13.36 -18.11
N LYS A 95 6.41 -12.51 -18.78
CA LYS A 95 6.64 -12.15 -20.18
C LYS A 95 7.07 -10.71 -20.40
N VAL A 96 6.67 -9.77 -19.53
CA VAL A 96 6.99 -8.34 -19.67
C VAL A 96 8.09 -7.92 -18.71
N PHE A 97 7.98 -8.32 -17.46
CA PHE A 97 8.90 -7.95 -16.38
C PHE A 97 9.86 -9.09 -15.97
N PHE A 98 10.12 -10.05 -16.89
CA PHE A 98 11.03 -11.18 -16.67
C PHE A 98 12.47 -10.76 -16.32
N TRP A 99 12.86 -9.56 -16.70
CA TRP A 99 14.18 -8.97 -16.46
C TRP A 99 14.38 -8.46 -15.02
N LEU A 100 13.32 -8.40 -14.22
CA LEU A 100 13.44 -8.02 -12.82
C LEU A 100 14.28 -9.04 -12.06
N PRO A 101 15.07 -8.59 -11.06
CA PRO A 101 15.77 -9.49 -10.15
C PRO A 101 14.84 -10.55 -9.56
N GLY A 102 15.32 -11.79 -9.45
CA GLY A 102 14.49 -12.91 -9.01
C GLY A 102 13.71 -12.66 -7.73
N TYR A 103 14.35 -12.03 -6.72
CA TYR A 103 13.69 -11.71 -5.44
C TYR A 103 12.52 -10.71 -5.55
N LEU A 104 12.35 -10.03 -6.68
CA LEU A 104 11.19 -9.21 -7.00
C LEU A 104 10.10 -9.97 -7.76
N GLN A 105 10.41 -11.16 -8.27
CA GLN A 105 9.43 -12.00 -8.96
C GLN A 105 8.46 -12.66 -7.96
N PRO A 106 7.18 -12.86 -8.34
CA PRO A 106 6.18 -13.42 -7.42
C PRO A 106 6.52 -14.86 -6.99
N GLU A 107 7.07 -15.67 -7.88
CA GLU A 107 7.35 -17.08 -7.67
C GLU A 107 8.78 -17.37 -7.19
N TRP A 108 9.51 -16.32 -6.77
CA TRP A 108 10.87 -16.50 -6.28
C TRP A 108 10.93 -17.35 -5.00
N GLN A 109 11.83 -18.31 -5.00
CA GLN A 109 12.13 -19.14 -3.85
C GLN A 109 13.60 -18.91 -3.42
N PRO A 110 13.88 -18.87 -2.12
CA PRO A 110 15.26 -18.80 -1.63
C PRO A 110 16.02 -20.08 -1.95
N GLN A 111 17.34 -19.98 -2.15
CA GLN A 111 18.21 -21.15 -2.43
C GLN A 111 18.27 -22.13 -1.25
N ALA A 112 18.16 -21.62 -0.03
CA ALA A 112 18.04 -22.41 1.18
C ALA A 112 16.76 -22.02 1.94
N PRO A 113 16.07 -22.96 2.60
CA PRO A 113 14.89 -22.62 3.38
C PRO A 113 15.29 -21.65 4.50
N PRO A 114 14.58 -20.52 4.66
CA PRO A 114 14.87 -19.59 5.74
C PRO A 114 14.48 -20.21 7.10
N ASP A 115 15.07 -19.70 8.16
CA ASP A 115 14.73 -20.09 9.53
C ASP A 115 13.22 -19.90 9.79
N ARG A 116 12.56 -20.95 10.30
CA ARG A 116 11.11 -20.95 10.55
C ARG A 116 10.68 -19.85 11.52
N ALA A 117 11.50 -19.55 12.54
CA ALA A 117 11.19 -18.50 13.50
C ALA A 117 11.29 -17.11 12.86
N LEU A 118 12.24 -16.88 11.95
CA LEU A 118 12.35 -15.63 11.20
C LEU A 118 11.19 -15.45 10.22
N VAL A 119 10.72 -16.53 9.57
CA VAL A 119 9.53 -16.48 8.71
C VAL A 119 8.30 -16.11 9.53
N LEU A 120 8.09 -16.76 10.67
CA LEU A 120 6.98 -16.50 11.57
C LEU A 120 7.01 -15.05 12.08
N LEU A 121 8.19 -14.56 12.50
CA LEU A 121 8.37 -13.17 12.89
C LEU A 121 8.00 -12.21 11.75
N GLY A 122 8.47 -12.49 10.54
CA GLY A 122 8.17 -11.68 9.35
C GLY A 122 6.66 -11.60 9.07
N LEU A 123 5.98 -12.74 9.10
CA LEU A 123 4.53 -12.81 8.88
C LEU A 123 3.73 -12.12 10.01
N ALA A 124 4.14 -12.27 11.27
CA ALA A 124 3.51 -11.58 12.40
C ALA A 124 3.70 -10.05 12.30
N LEU A 125 4.91 -9.59 11.98
CA LEU A 125 5.19 -8.17 11.75
C LEU A 125 4.44 -7.63 10.52
N GLN A 126 4.23 -8.43 9.49
CA GLN A 126 3.46 -8.05 8.31
C GLN A 126 2.03 -7.65 8.65
N VAL A 127 1.37 -8.35 9.57
CA VAL A 127 0.02 -7.98 10.03
C VAL A 127 -0.03 -6.55 10.58
N VAL A 128 0.99 -6.15 11.34
CA VAL A 128 1.02 -4.82 11.97
C VAL A 128 1.54 -3.75 10.99
N ILE A 129 2.62 -4.03 10.28
CA ILE A 129 3.31 -3.03 9.47
C ILE A 129 2.61 -2.87 8.12
N ASP A 130 2.44 -3.95 7.38
CA ASP A 130 1.83 -3.94 6.04
C ASP A 130 0.30 -3.97 6.10
N GLY A 131 -0.27 -4.58 7.15
CA GLY A 131 -1.71 -4.60 7.39
C GLY A 131 -2.27 -3.26 7.90
N ILE A 132 -1.53 -2.51 8.71
CA ILE A 132 -2.07 -1.31 9.39
C ILE A 132 -1.20 -0.08 9.17
N ALA A 133 0.07 -0.11 9.57
CA ALA A 133 0.90 1.10 9.62
C ALA A 133 1.15 1.70 8.23
N ALA A 134 1.47 0.87 7.25
CA ALA A 134 1.68 1.30 5.87
C ALA A 134 0.39 1.82 5.24
N PRO A 135 -0.74 1.08 5.23
CA PRO A 135 -2.01 1.59 4.70
C PRO A 135 -2.47 2.90 5.33
N VAL A 136 -2.39 3.04 6.66
CA VAL A 136 -2.75 4.31 7.32
C VAL A 136 -1.88 5.46 6.82
N THR A 137 -0.57 5.26 6.75
CA THR A 137 0.37 6.29 6.29
C THR A 137 0.14 6.64 4.82
N GLU A 138 -0.11 5.64 3.98
CA GLU A 138 -0.41 5.80 2.56
C GLU A 138 -1.73 6.54 2.33
N GLU A 139 -2.79 6.20 3.06
CA GLU A 139 -4.07 6.92 2.96
C GLU A 139 -3.93 8.38 3.42
N VAL A 140 -3.20 8.63 4.51
CA VAL A 140 -2.91 10.01 4.95
C VAL A 140 -2.15 10.77 3.88
N TYR A 141 -1.14 10.15 3.24
CA TYR A 141 -0.33 10.79 2.23
C TYR A 141 -1.10 10.99 0.91
N PHE A 142 -1.65 9.91 0.34
CA PHE A 142 -2.29 9.98 -0.99
C PHE A 142 -3.65 10.64 -0.94
N ARG A 143 -4.54 10.23 -0.03
CA ARG A 143 -5.93 10.67 0.02
C ARG A 143 -6.14 11.87 0.93
N GLY A 144 -5.35 11.99 1.99
CA GLY A 144 -5.42 13.11 2.92
C GLY A 144 -4.59 14.32 2.47
N PHE A 145 -3.39 14.11 1.97
CA PHE A 145 -2.47 15.20 1.62
C PHE A 145 -2.48 15.50 0.11
N LEU A 146 -2.24 14.51 -0.74
CA LEU A 146 -2.03 14.71 -2.17
C LEU A 146 -3.35 15.00 -2.92
N LEU A 147 -4.36 14.14 -2.76
CA LEU A 147 -5.64 14.25 -3.48
C LEU A 147 -6.32 15.63 -3.32
N PRO A 148 -6.41 16.24 -2.13
CA PRO A 148 -6.98 17.59 -2.00
C PRO A 148 -6.19 18.67 -2.73
N ARG A 149 -4.91 18.43 -3.07
CA ARG A 149 -4.05 19.38 -3.81
C ARG A 149 -4.14 19.22 -5.32
N MET A 150 -4.78 18.15 -5.79
CA MET A 150 -5.00 17.85 -7.21
C MET A 150 -6.31 18.45 -7.75
N ARG A 151 -6.86 19.49 -7.11
CA ARG A 151 -8.16 20.09 -7.48
C ARG A 151 -8.22 20.63 -8.91
N SER A 152 -7.09 21.02 -9.48
CA SER A 152 -6.98 21.45 -10.88
C SER A 152 -7.33 20.36 -11.89
N PHE A 153 -7.23 19.09 -11.51
CA PHE A 153 -7.64 17.95 -12.33
C PHE A 153 -9.15 17.68 -12.31
N GLY A 154 -9.92 18.43 -11.49
CA GLY A 154 -11.38 18.24 -11.39
C GLY A 154 -11.75 16.79 -11.04
N TRP A 155 -12.66 16.21 -11.81
CA TRP A 155 -13.12 14.83 -11.63
C TRP A 155 -12.06 13.76 -11.96
N LEU A 156 -10.98 14.13 -12.68
CA LEU A 156 -9.86 13.24 -12.95
C LEU A 156 -8.87 13.13 -11.77
N ALA A 157 -8.99 14.00 -10.75
CA ALA A 157 -8.10 13.98 -9.60
C ALA A 157 -8.01 12.62 -8.90
N PRO A 158 -9.13 11.89 -8.62
CA PRO A 158 -9.06 10.55 -8.04
C PRO A 158 -8.35 9.54 -8.93
N ALA A 159 -8.56 9.59 -10.25
CA ALA A 159 -7.90 8.68 -11.20
C ALA A 159 -6.39 8.94 -11.26
N ALA A 160 -5.97 10.21 -11.34
CA ALA A 160 -4.56 10.57 -11.30
C ALA A 160 -3.92 10.19 -9.95
N ASN A 161 -4.63 10.34 -8.84
CA ASN A 161 -4.18 9.92 -7.53
C ASN A 161 -4.00 8.39 -7.43
N ALA A 162 -4.96 7.62 -7.96
CA ALA A 162 -4.91 6.17 -8.03
C ALA A 162 -3.74 5.69 -8.91
N LEU A 163 -3.48 6.37 -10.03
CA LEU A 163 -2.34 6.07 -10.89
C LEU A 163 -1.01 6.30 -10.17
N LEU A 164 -0.84 7.43 -9.49
CA LEU A 164 0.36 7.70 -8.69
C LEU A 164 0.53 6.69 -7.57
N PHE A 165 -0.57 6.27 -6.95
CA PHE A 165 -0.57 5.21 -5.94
C PHE A 165 -0.13 3.85 -6.52
N ALA A 166 -0.57 3.49 -7.70
CA ALA A 166 -0.11 2.26 -8.38
C ALA A 166 1.38 2.34 -8.74
N LEU A 167 1.81 3.45 -9.34
CA LEU A 167 3.18 3.64 -9.80
C LEU A 167 4.21 3.68 -8.66
N GLN A 168 3.82 4.11 -7.44
CA GLN A 168 4.74 4.02 -6.30
C GLN A 168 5.17 2.60 -5.97
N HIS A 169 4.40 1.58 -6.42
CA HIS A 169 4.70 0.16 -6.23
C HIS A 169 5.63 -0.38 -7.33
N PHE A 170 6.63 0.41 -7.72
CA PHE A 170 7.53 0.09 -8.84
C PHE A 170 8.41 -1.17 -8.62
N TRP A 171 8.48 -1.70 -7.42
CA TRP A 171 9.16 -2.98 -7.14
C TRP A 171 8.33 -4.21 -7.51
N GLN A 172 7.06 -4.03 -7.87
CA GLN A 172 6.14 -5.04 -8.37
C GLN A 172 5.29 -4.51 -9.54
N PRO A 173 5.93 -4.09 -10.65
CA PRO A 173 5.24 -3.42 -11.75
C PRO A 173 4.21 -4.32 -12.45
N TYR A 174 4.36 -5.63 -12.34
CA TYR A 174 3.37 -6.60 -12.81
C TYR A 174 2.02 -6.50 -12.07
N ASN A 175 1.99 -5.87 -10.89
CA ASN A 175 0.76 -5.63 -10.12
C ASN A 175 0.17 -4.23 -10.32
N TRP A 176 0.76 -3.35 -11.13
CA TRP A 176 0.25 -1.98 -11.30
C TRP A 176 -1.20 -1.92 -11.75
N THR A 177 -1.63 -2.83 -12.65
CA THR A 177 -3.03 -2.90 -13.09
C THR A 177 -3.97 -3.23 -11.93
N LEU A 178 -3.65 -4.24 -11.13
CA LEU A 178 -4.42 -4.59 -9.94
C LEU A 178 -4.49 -3.42 -8.96
N ILE A 179 -3.33 -2.86 -8.60
CA ILE A 179 -3.25 -1.78 -7.60
C ILE A 179 -4.00 -0.54 -8.08
N PHE A 180 -3.93 -0.20 -9.38
CA PHE A 180 -4.70 0.89 -9.95
C PHE A 180 -6.21 0.62 -9.85
N LEU A 181 -6.68 -0.55 -10.25
CA LEU A 181 -8.09 -0.94 -10.20
C LEU A 181 -8.64 -0.98 -8.77
N LEU A 182 -7.85 -1.40 -7.79
CA LEU A 182 -8.20 -1.36 -6.37
C LEU A 182 -8.29 0.08 -5.84
N SER A 183 -7.30 0.87 -6.19
CA SER A 183 -7.12 2.24 -5.69
C SER A 183 -8.13 3.23 -6.29
N LEU A 184 -8.56 3.01 -7.53
CA LEU A 184 -9.42 3.92 -8.29
C LEU A 184 -10.78 4.16 -7.62
N PRO A 185 -11.62 3.13 -7.37
CA PRO A 185 -12.91 3.33 -6.71
C PRO A 185 -12.76 3.85 -5.28
N LEU A 186 -11.72 3.40 -4.56
CA LEU A 186 -11.43 3.90 -3.22
C LEU A 186 -11.11 5.39 -3.23
N ALA A 187 -10.28 5.86 -4.18
CA ALA A 187 -9.95 7.26 -4.34
C ALA A 187 -11.19 8.12 -4.69
N TYR A 188 -12.09 7.60 -5.54
CA TYR A 188 -13.35 8.27 -5.85
C TYR A 188 -14.28 8.36 -4.64
N VAL A 189 -14.42 7.29 -3.86
CA VAL A 189 -15.23 7.29 -2.64
C VAL A 189 -14.69 8.27 -1.61
N VAL A 190 -13.37 8.28 -1.38
CA VAL A 190 -12.73 9.24 -0.47
C VAL A 190 -12.91 10.68 -0.96
N TRP A 191 -12.74 10.94 -2.25
CA TRP A 191 -12.92 12.25 -2.86
C TRP A 191 -14.37 12.74 -2.76
N TRP A 192 -15.33 11.86 -3.07
CA TRP A 192 -16.76 12.16 -3.00
C TRP A 192 -17.25 12.43 -1.57
N LYS A 193 -16.86 11.54 -0.64
CA LYS A 193 -17.26 11.64 0.77
C LYS A 193 -16.39 12.59 1.59
N ARG A 194 -15.26 13.04 1.02
CA ARG A 194 -14.23 13.84 1.72
C ARG A 194 -13.80 13.20 3.04
N ASN A 195 -13.70 11.86 3.05
CA ASN A 195 -13.48 11.07 4.24
C ASN A 195 -12.39 10.01 3.99
N ILE A 196 -11.20 10.20 4.59
CA ILE A 196 -10.08 9.25 4.46
C ILE A 196 -10.27 8.00 5.31
N TYR A 197 -11.14 8.05 6.33
CA TYR A 197 -11.29 6.93 7.26
C TYR A 197 -11.93 5.71 6.59
N ILE A 198 -12.80 5.91 5.59
CA ILE A 198 -13.30 4.79 4.78
C ILE A 198 -12.18 4.16 3.94
N GLY A 199 -11.26 5.00 3.42
CA GLY A 199 -10.05 4.53 2.74
C GLY A 199 -9.19 3.67 3.65
N MET A 200 -8.86 4.19 4.84
CA MET A 200 -8.10 3.45 5.85
C MET A 200 -8.78 2.14 6.24
N LEU A 201 -10.10 2.17 6.48
CA LEU A 201 -10.84 0.97 6.87
C LEU A 201 -10.76 -0.13 5.82
N VAL A 202 -11.04 0.18 4.56
CA VAL A 202 -11.00 -0.79 3.46
C VAL A 202 -9.58 -1.29 3.21
N HIS A 203 -8.61 -0.38 3.11
CA HIS A 203 -7.22 -0.71 2.79
C HIS A 203 -6.57 -1.52 3.90
N CYS A 204 -6.68 -1.09 5.17
CA CYS A 204 -6.18 -1.87 6.31
C CYS A 204 -6.84 -3.26 6.38
N SER A 205 -8.15 -3.35 6.16
CA SER A 205 -8.84 -4.65 6.20
C SER A 205 -8.33 -5.59 5.11
N ALA A 206 -8.21 -5.11 3.86
CA ALA A 206 -7.74 -5.95 2.76
C ALA A 206 -6.32 -6.48 3.01
N ASN A 207 -5.40 -5.61 3.44
CA ASN A 207 -4.01 -5.99 3.71
C ASN A 207 -3.91 -6.90 4.95
N THR A 208 -4.63 -6.58 6.03
CA THR A 208 -4.62 -7.40 7.26
C THR A 208 -5.18 -8.80 7.00
N ILE A 209 -6.28 -8.92 6.25
CA ILE A 209 -6.85 -10.24 5.91
C ILE A 209 -5.82 -11.04 5.10
N GLY A 210 -5.17 -10.44 4.09
CA GLY A 210 -4.12 -11.09 3.32
C GLY A 210 -2.96 -11.57 4.18
N ALA A 211 -2.46 -10.70 5.09
CA ALA A 211 -1.36 -11.03 5.99
C ALA A 211 -1.74 -12.14 7.00
N VAL A 212 -2.95 -12.09 7.55
CA VAL A 212 -3.45 -13.13 8.48
C VAL A 212 -3.62 -14.47 7.75
N VAL A 213 -4.16 -14.48 6.54
CA VAL A 213 -4.28 -15.71 5.74
C VAL A 213 -2.91 -16.34 5.48
N ALA A 214 -1.90 -15.51 5.12
CA ALA A 214 -0.53 -15.99 4.94
C ALA A 214 0.07 -16.56 6.24
N LEU A 215 -0.14 -15.89 7.37
CA LEU A 215 0.33 -16.35 8.69
C LEU A 215 -0.32 -17.66 9.10
N VAL A 216 -1.64 -17.77 8.99
CA VAL A 216 -2.40 -18.99 9.33
C VAL A 216 -2.00 -20.14 8.41
N GLY A 217 -1.86 -19.89 7.10
CA GLY A 217 -1.39 -20.89 6.14
C GLY A 217 -0.01 -21.43 6.49
N PHE A 218 0.91 -20.57 6.93
CA PHE A 218 2.25 -20.99 7.38
C PHE A 218 2.22 -21.79 8.68
N LEU A 219 1.34 -21.46 9.61
CA LEU A 219 1.21 -22.20 10.87
C LEU A 219 0.59 -23.61 10.68
N ALA A 220 -0.21 -23.78 9.63
CA ALA A 220 -0.85 -25.05 9.29
C ALA A 220 0.05 -25.98 8.44
N SER A 221 1.19 -25.48 7.91
CA SER A 221 2.20 -26.24 7.14
C SER A 221 3.31 -26.77 8.05
#